data_959c96d122221c1c217111c87a4a934b
#
_entry.id   959c96d122221c1c217111c87a4a934b
#
_cell.length_a   1.000
_cell.length_b   1.000
_cell.length_c   1.000
_cell.angle_alpha   90.00
_cell.angle_beta   90.00
_cell.angle_gamma   90.00
#
_symmetry.space_group_name_H-M   'P 1'
#
loop_
_entity.id
_entity.type
_entity.pdbx_description
1 polymer ?
#
loop_
_entity_poly.entity_id
_entity_poly.type
_entity_poly.pdbx_seq_one_letter_code
_entity_poly.pdbx_strand_id
1 'polypeptide(L)'
;MMTAGITGGVGSGKSTVARALEARGFRRLDSDWIVREQVLADPAVMAALRARYGDAVVKTDTAGEPVAVDRPALAERVFSDDAERLWLEDITHPRVFAAWRAAFAAEPGARWAVEVPLLFEKALENWFDFTVCVACAPAKQLARLEQRGLSRALARQRISKQLPLTRKIDLSDFVLWNEGSPAFLEAQVDRLADALVAA
;
A
#
# COMPACT_ATOMS: atom_id res chain seq x y z
N MET A 1 16.10 0.08 15.63
CA MET A 1 14.88 -0.02 14.78
C MET A 1 15.35 -0.18 13.35
N MET A 2 14.73 -1.04 12.58
CA MET A 2 15.01 -1.20 11.16
C MET A 2 13.68 -1.22 10.39
N THR A 3 13.61 -0.52 9.26
CA THR A 3 12.40 -0.35 8.48
C THR A 3 12.64 -0.74 7.03
N ALA A 4 11.82 -1.66 6.49
CA ALA A 4 11.83 -2.06 5.09
C ALA A 4 10.53 -1.62 4.39
N GLY A 5 10.64 -0.77 3.39
CA GLY A 5 9.53 -0.35 2.53
C GLY A 5 9.29 -1.37 1.42
N ILE A 6 8.14 -2.05 1.44
CA ILE A 6 7.80 -3.09 0.46
C ILE A 6 6.93 -2.50 -0.63
N THR A 7 7.47 -2.42 -1.83
CA THR A 7 6.79 -1.94 -3.03
C THR A 7 6.71 -2.99 -4.14
N GLY A 8 6.23 -2.62 -5.30
CA GLY A 8 6.09 -3.49 -6.47
C GLY A 8 4.77 -3.28 -7.19
N GLY A 9 4.59 -3.86 -8.35
CA GLY A 9 3.38 -3.72 -9.15
C GLY A 9 2.12 -4.21 -8.45
N VAL A 10 0.97 -3.69 -8.84
CA VAL A 10 -0.32 -4.24 -8.40
C VAL A 10 -0.40 -5.73 -8.80
N GLY A 11 -0.82 -6.60 -7.89
CA GLY A 11 -0.85 -8.05 -8.15
C GLY A 11 0.49 -8.78 -8.08
N SER A 12 1.62 -8.08 -7.79
CA SER A 12 2.94 -8.72 -7.69
C SER A 12 3.12 -9.64 -6.48
N GLY A 13 2.36 -9.45 -5.40
CA GLY A 13 2.45 -10.28 -4.19
C GLY A 13 3.11 -9.62 -2.99
N LYS A 14 3.11 -8.29 -2.91
CA LYS A 14 3.64 -7.53 -1.76
C LYS A 14 3.17 -8.07 -0.42
N SER A 15 1.86 -8.24 -0.26
CA SER A 15 1.27 -8.74 1.00
C SER A 15 1.67 -10.17 1.32
N THR A 16 2.06 -10.97 0.34
CA THR A 16 2.61 -12.31 0.58
C THR A 16 4.01 -12.20 1.19
N VAL A 17 4.85 -11.34 0.62
CA VAL A 17 6.21 -11.08 1.15
C VAL A 17 6.13 -10.45 2.55
N ALA A 18 5.26 -9.46 2.76
CA ALA A 18 5.11 -8.81 4.06
C ALA A 18 4.67 -9.80 5.15
N ARG A 19 3.71 -10.69 4.86
CA ARG A 19 3.33 -11.78 5.78
C ARG A 19 4.46 -12.79 6.02
N ALA A 20 5.24 -13.10 5.00
CA ALA A 20 6.37 -14.00 5.15
C ALA A 20 7.49 -13.40 6.02
N LEU A 21 7.72 -12.08 5.94
CA LEU A 21 8.61 -11.35 6.85
C LEU A 21 8.04 -11.28 8.27
N GLU A 22 6.72 -11.08 8.41
CA GLU A 22 6.04 -11.11 9.71
C GLU A 22 6.23 -12.44 10.43
N ALA A 23 6.12 -13.57 9.71
CA ALA A 23 6.43 -14.90 10.25
C ALA A 23 7.91 -15.07 10.69
N ARG A 24 8.80 -14.18 10.27
CA ARG A 24 10.23 -14.11 10.63
C ARG A 24 10.54 -13.02 11.66
N GLY A 25 9.51 -12.55 12.37
CA GLY A 25 9.65 -11.61 13.48
C GLY A 25 9.68 -10.13 13.10
N PHE A 26 9.34 -9.78 11.86
CA PHE A 26 9.09 -8.39 11.52
C PHE A 26 7.69 -7.97 11.97
N ARG A 27 7.52 -6.71 12.37
CA ARG A 27 6.21 -6.07 12.50
C ARG A 27 5.73 -5.64 11.12
N ARG A 28 4.48 -5.93 10.82
CA ARG A 28 3.90 -5.59 9.52
C ARG A 28 3.01 -4.35 9.63
N LEU A 29 3.16 -3.42 8.68
CA LEU A 29 2.22 -2.33 8.43
C LEU A 29 1.74 -2.40 6.97
N ASP A 30 0.45 -2.20 6.77
CA ASP A 30 -0.18 -2.13 5.45
C ASP A 30 -0.77 -0.71 5.29
N SER A 31 -0.14 0.12 4.45
CA SER A 31 -0.53 1.51 4.25
C SER A 31 -1.94 1.64 3.67
N ASP A 32 -2.33 0.73 2.76
CA ASP A 32 -3.68 0.70 2.22
C ASP A 32 -4.71 0.35 3.30
N TRP A 33 -4.37 -0.55 4.22
CA TRP A 33 -5.21 -0.88 5.37
C TRP A 33 -5.35 0.31 6.32
N ILE A 34 -4.25 1.00 6.63
CA ILE A 34 -4.25 2.22 7.46
C ILE A 34 -5.19 3.26 6.85
N VAL A 35 -5.09 3.52 5.55
CA VAL A 35 -6.02 4.45 4.88
C VAL A 35 -7.46 4.00 5.04
N ARG A 36 -7.76 2.74 4.75
CA ARG A 36 -9.14 2.22 4.74
C ARG A 36 -9.79 2.17 6.10
N GLU A 37 -9.06 1.73 7.12
CA GLU A 37 -9.64 1.36 8.41
C GLU A 37 -9.39 2.40 9.51
N GLN A 38 -8.39 3.27 9.33
CA GLN A 38 -8.07 4.31 10.30
C GLN A 38 -8.33 5.71 9.73
N VAL A 39 -7.72 6.05 8.59
CA VAL A 39 -7.78 7.41 8.07
C VAL A 39 -9.18 7.76 7.55
N LEU A 40 -9.82 6.87 6.78
CA LEU A 40 -11.18 7.11 6.29
C LEU A 40 -12.26 6.94 7.38
N ALA A 41 -11.91 6.40 8.55
CA ALA A 41 -12.77 6.36 9.73
C ALA A 41 -12.58 7.58 10.67
N ASP A 42 -11.57 8.42 10.40
CA ASP A 42 -11.32 9.65 11.17
C ASP A 42 -12.48 10.64 10.94
N PRO A 43 -13.16 11.12 12.00
CA PRO A 43 -14.27 12.07 11.87
C PRO A 43 -13.91 13.35 11.12
N ALA A 44 -12.68 13.87 11.28
CA ALA A 44 -12.25 15.06 10.58
C ALA A 44 -12.06 14.81 9.06
N VAL A 45 -11.63 13.60 8.67
CA VAL A 45 -11.54 13.20 7.27
C VAL A 45 -12.94 13.02 6.67
N MET A 46 -13.84 12.36 7.39
CA MET A 46 -15.24 12.21 6.94
C MET A 46 -15.92 13.57 6.77
N ALA A 47 -15.72 14.50 7.70
CA ALA A 47 -16.25 15.87 7.60
C ALA A 47 -15.67 16.61 6.38
N ALA A 48 -14.37 16.50 6.12
CA ALA A 48 -13.73 17.11 4.94
C ALA A 48 -14.26 16.52 3.63
N LEU A 49 -14.45 15.20 3.56
CA LEU A 49 -15.04 14.51 2.41
C LEU A 49 -16.49 14.96 2.17
N ARG A 50 -17.29 15.03 3.25
CA ARG A 50 -18.68 15.51 3.17
C ARG A 50 -18.75 16.98 2.72
N ALA A 51 -17.87 17.83 3.23
CA ALA A 51 -17.82 19.24 2.84
C ALA A 51 -17.49 19.43 1.35
N ARG A 52 -16.64 18.54 0.78
CA ARG A 52 -16.21 18.62 -0.62
C ARG A 52 -17.19 17.98 -1.59
N TYR A 53 -17.76 16.83 -1.25
CA TYR A 53 -18.55 15.99 -2.17
C TYR A 53 -20.01 15.81 -1.76
N GLY A 54 -20.41 16.39 -0.61
CA GLY A 54 -21.74 16.17 -0.04
C GLY A 54 -21.92 14.74 0.51
N ASP A 55 -23.18 14.35 0.71
CA ASP A 55 -23.53 13.04 1.22
C ASP A 55 -23.30 11.88 0.22
N ALA A 56 -22.91 12.19 -1.01
CA ALA A 56 -22.68 11.17 -2.05
C ALA A 56 -21.51 10.22 -1.73
N VAL A 57 -20.56 10.62 -0.89
CA VAL A 57 -19.37 9.83 -0.54
C VAL A 57 -19.31 9.42 0.93
N VAL A 58 -20.33 9.72 1.71
CA VAL A 58 -20.45 9.31 3.11
C VAL A 58 -21.78 8.59 3.36
N LYS A 59 -21.74 7.61 4.24
CA LYS A 59 -22.94 6.95 4.77
C LYS A 59 -23.32 7.65 6.05
N THR A 60 -24.60 8.00 6.20
CA THR A 60 -25.11 8.67 7.40
C THR A 60 -26.00 7.72 8.20
N ASP A 61 -26.11 7.98 9.50
CA ASP A 61 -27.09 7.34 10.38
C ASP A 61 -28.48 7.97 10.21
N THR A 62 -29.40 7.56 11.07
CA THR A 62 -30.79 8.07 11.09
C THR A 62 -30.89 9.54 11.54
N ALA A 63 -29.87 10.08 12.19
CA ALA A 63 -29.76 11.48 12.58
C ALA A 63 -29.08 12.35 11.51
N GLY A 64 -28.59 11.73 10.41
CA GLY A 64 -27.88 12.42 9.33
C GLY A 64 -26.38 12.61 9.60
N GLU A 65 -25.84 11.99 10.65
CA GLU A 65 -24.41 12.08 10.97
C GLU A 65 -23.58 11.07 10.18
N PRO A 66 -22.38 11.45 9.70
CA PRO A 66 -21.50 10.56 8.94
C PRO A 66 -21.01 9.42 9.84
N VAL A 67 -21.23 8.17 9.41
CA VAL A 67 -20.78 6.97 10.14
C VAL A 67 -19.71 6.18 9.36
N ALA A 68 -19.62 6.37 8.06
CA ALA A 68 -18.59 5.71 7.23
C ALA A 68 -18.42 6.43 5.88
N VAL A 69 -17.27 6.23 5.25
CA VAL A 69 -17.03 6.65 3.87
C VAL A 69 -17.59 5.60 2.90
N ASP A 70 -18.33 6.03 1.88
CA ASP A 70 -18.67 5.19 0.73
C ASP A 70 -17.47 5.11 -0.20
N ARG A 71 -16.63 4.08 0.02
CA ARG A 71 -15.35 3.90 -0.71
C ARG A 71 -15.51 3.74 -2.21
N PRO A 72 -16.50 2.99 -2.74
CA PRO A 72 -16.78 2.96 -4.18
C PRO A 72 -17.09 4.34 -4.76
N ALA A 73 -17.99 5.10 -4.14
CA ALA A 73 -18.36 6.42 -4.59
C ALA A 73 -17.18 7.41 -4.53
N LEU A 74 -16.37 7.38 -3.45
CA LEU A 74 -15.14 8.16 -3.34
C LEU A 74 -14.15 7.78 -4.44
N ALA A 75 -13.94 6.49 -4.69
CA ALA A 75 -13.01 6.00 -5.71
C ALA A 75 -13.41 6.49 -7.12
N GLU A 76 -14.70 6.50 -7.44
CA GLU A 76 -15.20 7.03 -8.71
C GLU A 76 -14.84 8.50 -8.91
N ARG A 77 -14.97 9.32 -7.85
CA ARG A 77 -14.59 10.75 -7.87
C ARG A 77 -13.11 10.97 -8.08
N VAL A 78 -12.27 10.31 -7.29
CA VAL A 78 -10.82 10.55 -7.31
C VAL A 78 -10.07 9.85 -8.44
N PHE A 79 -10.61 8.78 -9.03
CA PHE A 79 -9.96 8.11 -10.16
C PHE A 79 -10.17 8.82 -11.49
N SER A 80 -11.19 9.67 -11.60
CA SER A 80 -11.51 10.40 -12.82
C SER A 80 -10.81 11.76 -12.90
N ASP A 81 -10.30 12.30 -11.78
CA ASP A 81 -9.71 13.63 -11.68
C ASP A 81 -8.44 13.62 -10.84
N ASP A 82 -7.32 14.02 -11.43
CA ASP A 82 -6.02 14.09 -10.74
C ASP A 82 -6.00 15.17 -9.65
N ALA A 83 -6.74 16.26 -9.76
CA ALA A 83 -6.83 17.27 -8.71
C ALA A 83 -7.56 16.73 -7.47
N GLU A 84 -8.63 15.95 -7.68
CA GLU A 84 -9.37 15.30 -6.60
C GLU A 84 -8.51 14.22 -5.91
N ARG A 85 -7.73 13.48 -6.69
CA ARG A 85 -6.78 12.50 -6.14
C ARG A 85 -5.71 13.18 -5.28
N LEU A 86 -5.10 14.27 -5.77
CA LEU A 86 -4.09 15.02 -5.02
C LEU A 86 -4.67 15.60 -3.73
N TRP A 87 -5.86 16.19 -3.79
CA TRP A 87 -6.53 16.69 -2.60
C TRP A 87 -6.79 15.60 -1.55
N LEU A 88 -7.25 14.42 -1.97
CA LEU A 88 -7.45 13.29 -1.06
C LEU A 88 -6.11 12.83 -0.43
N GLU A 89 -5.04 12.78 -1.23
CA GLU A 89 -3.70 12.48 -0.75
C GLU A 89 -3.23 13.49 0.29
N ASP A 90 -3.46 14.78 0.08
CA ASP A 90 -3.07 15.85 1.02
C ASP A 90 -3.71 15.70 2.39
N ILE A 91 -4.95 15.23 2.47
CA ILE A 91 -5.62 15.01 3.76
C ILE A 91 -5.36 13.64 4.37
N THR A 92 -4.95 12.64 3.57
CA THR A 92 -4.73 11.27 4.05
C THR A 92 -3.27 10.97 4.38
N HIS A 93 -2.30 11.42 3.58
CA HIS A 93 -0.88 11.12 3.75
C HIS A 93 -0.33 11.55 5.12
N PRO A 94 -0.60 12.77 5.63
CA PRO A 94 -0.10 13.17 6.95
C PRO A 94 -0.54 12.21 8.06
N ARG A 95 -1.75 11.65 7.95
CA ARG A 95 -2.31 10.69 8.91
C ARG A 95 -1.67 9.31 8.82
N VAL A 96 -1.41 8.85 7.60
CA VAL A 96 -0.64 7.61 7.37
C VAL A 96 0.76 7.74 7.97
N PHE A 97 1.45 8.86 7.72
CA PHE A 97 2.79 9.10 8.28
C PHE A 97 2.78 9.24 9.81
N ALA A 98 1.73 9.81 10.37
CA ALA A 98 1.55 9.85 11.82
C ALA A 98 1.35 8.44 12.40
N ALA A 99 0.57 7.59 11.73
CA ALA A 99 0.37 6.20 12.13
C ALA A 99 1.69 5.39 12.06
N TRP A 100 2.50 5.57 11.02
CA TRP A 100 3.82 4.93 10.93
C TRP A 100 4.72 5.38 12.08
N ARG A 101 4.84 6.70 12.33
CA ARG A 101 5.66 7.23 13.44
C ARG A 101 5.21 6.69 14.78
N ALA A 102 3.89 6.65 15.02
CA ALA A 102 3.34 6.13 16.27
C ALA A 102 3.68 4.64 16.47
N ALA A 103 3.54 3.82 15.41
CA ALA A 103 3.90 2.41 15.45
C ALA A 103 5.41 2.22 15.71
N PHE A 104 6.26 2.95 15.02
CA PHE A 104 7.73 2.88 15.19
C PHE A 104 8.15 3.31 16.60
N ALA A 105 7.53 4.37 17.14
CA ALA A 105 7.81 4.85 18.49
C ALA A 105 7.34 3.89 19.58
N ALA A 106 6.25 3.14 19.33
CA ALA A 106 5.73 2.17 20.29
C ALA A 106 6.65 0.95 20.46
N GLU A 107 7.40 0.57 19.44
CA GLU A 107 8.33 -0.58 19.47
C GLU A 107 9.70 -0.19 18.87
N PRO A 108 10.54 0.59 19.57
CA PRO A 108 11.79 1.14 19.03
C PRO A 108 12.83 0.09 18.62
N GLY A 109 12.76 -1.12 19.19
CA GLY A 109 13.66 -2.24 18.85
C GLY A 109 13.15 -3.14 17.73
N ALA A 110 11.94 -2.92 17.24
CA ALA A 110 11.33 -3.79 16.25
C ALA A 110 11.92 -3.60 14.84
N ARG A 111 11.78 -4.64 14.03
CA ARG A 111 12.02 -4.63 12.58
C ARG A 111 10.67 -4.51 11.89
N TRP A 112 10.54 -3.59 10.96
CA TRP A 112 9.28 -3.26 10.31
C TRP A 112 9.30 -3.62 8.82
N ALA A 113 8.23 -4.25 8.36
CA ALA A 113 7.91 -4.50 6.97
C ALA A 113 6.66 -3.68 6.60
N VAL A 114 6.84 -2.58 5.90
CA VAL A 114 5.77 -1.62 5.57
C VAL A 114 5.39 -1.74 4.11
N GLU A 115 4.15 -2.14 3.83
CA GLU A 115 3.63 -2.21 2.46
C GLU A 115 3.28 -0.80 1.97
N VAL A 116 3.98 -0.35 0.92
CA VAL A 116 3.79 0.96 0.28
C VAL A 116 3.69 0.79 -1.23
N PRO A 117 2.49 0.61 -1.80
CA PRO A 117 2.30 0.35 -3.23
C PRO A 117 2.88 1.44 -4.15
N LEU A 118 2.79 2.70 -3.74
CA LEU A 118 3.23 3.88 -4.50
C LEU A 118 4.49 4.53 -3.89
N LEU A 119 5.42 3.72 -3.40
CA LEU A 119 6.60 4.17 -2.68
C LEU A 119 7.42 5.21 -3.47
N PHE A 120 7.82 4.86 -4.68
CA PHE A 120 8.64 5.73 -5.53
C PHE A 120 7.83 6.80 -6.25
N GLU A 121 6.55 6.54 -6.56
CA GLU A 121 5.66 7.54 -7.14
C GLU A 121 5.43 8.73 -6.21
N LYS A 122 5.62 8.50 -4.90
CA LYS A 122 5.41 9.51 -3.86
C LYS A 122 6.71 9.94 -3.15
N ALA A 123 7.86 9.53 -3.68
CA ALA A 123 9.18 9.83 -3.11
C ALA A 123 9.28 9.49 -1.62
N LEU A 124 8.81 8.29 -1.23
CA LEU A 124 8.74 7.84 0.16
C LEU A 124 9.91 6.94 0.56
N GLU A 125 10.89 6.73 -0.31
CA GLU A 125 12.06 5.89 -0.06
C GLU A 125 12.84 6.30 1.20
N ASN A 126 12.96 7.59 1.45
CA ASN A 126 13.68 8.13 2.61
C ASN A 126 13.01 7.87 3.97
N TRP A 127 11.83 7.24 3.98
CA TRP A 127 11.18 6.79 5.21
C TRP A 127 11.70 5.45 5.71
N PHE A 128 12.47 4.75 4.88
CA PHE A 128 12.89 3.37 5.12
C PHE A 128 14.40 3.24 5.04
N ASP A 129 14.95 2.34 5.89
CA ASP A 129 16.37 1.99 5.82
C ASP A 129 16.67 1.19 4.55
N PHE A 130 15.68 0.40 4.09
CA PHE A 130 15.77 -0.41 2.86
C PHE A 130 14.45 -0.41 2.10
N THR A 131 14.55 -0.53 0.78
CA THR A 131 13.41 -0.67 -0.14
C THR A 131 13.45 -2.04 -0.81
N VAL A 132 12.29 -2.70 -0.84
CA VAL A 132 12.14 -4.05 -1.42
C VAL A 132 11.06 -4.04 -2.49
N CYS A 133 11.45 -4.31 -3.75
CA CYS A 133 10.50 -4.47 -4.84
C CYS A 133 10.09 -5.92 -5.02
N VAL A 134 8.80 -6.19 -4.91
CA VAL A 134 8.24 -7.50 -5.29
C VAL A 134 7.84 -7.47 -6.75
N ALA A 135 8.50 -8.27 -7.57
CA ALA A 135 8.35 -8.30 -9.01
C ALA A 135 7.72 -9.60 -9.52
N CYS A 136 6.95 -9.49 -10.58
CA CYS A 136 6.50 -10.64 -11.38
C CYS A 136 6.17 -10.17 -12.81
N ALA A 137 6.07 -11.13 -13.75
CA ALA A 137 5.73 -10.82 -15.14
C ALA A 137 4.38 -10.12 -15.26
N PRO A 138 4.20 -9.20 -16.23
CA PRO A 138 2.93 -8.50 -16.45
C PRO A 138 1.74 -9.44 -16.67
N ALA A 139 1.97 -10.57 -17.34
CA ALA A 139 0.94 -11.58 -17.54
C ALA A 139 0.43 -12.17 -16.21
N LYS A 140 1.33 -12.39 -15.24
CA LYS A 140 0.98 -12.89 -13.90
C LYS A 140 0.24 -11.85 -13.06
N GLN A 141 0.65 -10.58 -13.14
CA GLN A 141 -0.08 -9.47 -12.51
C GLN A 141 -1.54 -9.45 -13.02
N LEU A 142 -1.70 -9.48 -14.35
CA LEU A 142 -3.00 -9.45 -14.98
C LEU A 142 -3.88 -10.63 -14.56
N ALA A 143 -3.36 -11.86 -14.64
CA ALA A 143 -4.07 -13.07 -14.23
C ALA A 143 -4.51 -13.02 -12.76
N ARG A 144 -3.64 -12.57 -11.85
CA ARG A 144 -3.97 -12.43 -10.42
C ARG A 144 -5.04 -11.37 -10.14
N LEU A 145 -5.07 -10.30 -10.94
CA LEU A 145 -6.10 -9.26 -10.83
C LEU A 145 -7.44 -9.75 -11.36
N GLU A 146 -7.45 -10.49 -12.48
CA GLU A 146 -8.64 -11.14 -13.02
C GLU A 146 -9.22 -12.17 -12.03
N GLN A 147 -8.38 -12.97 -11.39
CA GLN A 147 -8.80 -13.91 -10.32
C GLN A 147 -9.41 -13.19 -9.09
N ARG A 148 -9.07 -11.93 -8.86
CA ARG A 148 -9.68 -11.08 -7.82
C ARG A 148 -10.96 -10.38 -8.26
N GLY A 149 -11.49 -10.73 -9.44
CA GLY A 149 -12.74 -10.21 -9.96
C GLY A 149 -12.64 -8.91 -10.76
N LEU A 150 -11.42 -8.44 -11.09
CA LEU A 150 -11.28 -7.27 -11.94
C LEU A 150 -11.43 -7.67 -13.42
N SER A 151 -12.15 -6.85 -14.18
CA SER A 151 -12.11 -6.99 -15.64
C SER A 151 -10.68 -6.75 -16.16
N ARG A 152 -10.34 -7.40 -17.29
CA ARG A 152 -9.02 -7.24 -17.91
C ARG A 152 -8.69 -5.78 -18.26
N ALA A 153 -9.69 -5.01 -18.69
CA ALA A 153 -9.53 -3.59 -18.98
C ALA A 153 -9.16 -2.79 -17.73
N LEU A 154 -9.88 -2.99 -16.62
CA LEU A 154 -9.62 -2.32 -15.35
C LEU A 154 -8.29 -2.77 -14.75
N ALA A 155 -7.92 -4.04 -14.88
CA ALA A 155 -6.63 -4.55 -14.44
C ALA A 155 -5.46 -3.86 -15.18
N ARG A 156 -5.56 -3.75 -16.52
CA ARG A 156 -4.57 -3.01 -17.32
C ARG A 156 -4.48 -1.54 -16.94
N GLN A 157 -5.62 -0.89 -16.75
CA GLN A 157 -5.67 0.50 -16.32
C GLN A 157 -4.98 0.71 -14.95
N ARG A 158 -5.19 -0.19 -13.98
CA ARG A 158 -4.51 -0.11 -12.68
C ARG A 158 -3.00 -0.31 -12.78
N ILE A 159 -2.57 -1.21 -13.66
CA ILE A 159 -1.14 -1.44 -13.90
C ILE A 159 -0.51 -0.20 -14.54
N SER A 160 -1.16 0.40 -15.55
CA SER A 160 -0.61 1.56 -16.28
C SER A 160 -0.57 2.86 -15.47
N LYS A 161 -1.34 2.96 -14.39
CA LYS A 161 -1.32 4.12 -13.48
C LYS A 161 -0.16 4.09 -12.47
N GLN A 162 0.57 2.99 -12.39
CA GLN A 162 1.76 2.89 -11.52
C GLN A 162 3.04 3.15 -12.32
N LEU A 163 4.09 3.54 -11.61
CA LEU A 163 5.44 3.58 -12.18
C LEU A 163 5.78 2.20 -12.80
N PRO A 164 6.37 2.16 -14.00
CA PRO A 164 6.76 0.90 -14.62
C PRO A 164 7.55 0.01 -13.65
N LEU A 165 7.23 -1.29 -13.63
CA LEU A 165 7.85 -2.22 -12.69
C LEU A 165 9.38 -2.25 -12.83
N THR A 166 9.91 -2.11 -14.05
CA THR A 166 11.35 -1.98 -14.31
C THR A 166 11.97 -0.81 -13.56
N ARG A 167 11.29 0.35 -13.54
CA ARG A 167 11.78 1.50 -12.78
C ARG A 167 11.73 1.28 -11.28
N LYS A 168 10.71 0.57 -10.77
CA LYS A 168 10.67 0.19 -9.35
C LYS A 168 11.80 -0.77 -8.99
N ILE A 169 12.13 -1.70 -9.89
CA ILE A 169 13.27 -2.61 -9.74
C ILE A 169 14.58 -1.82 -9.67
N ASP A 170 14.81 -0.90 -10.60
CA ASP A 170 16.04 -0.09 -10.68
C ASP A 170 16.26 0.79 -9.45
N LEU A 171 15.16 1.24 -8.80
CA LEU A 171 15.20 2.15 -7.65
C LEU A 171 15.26 1.42 -6.30
N SER A 172 15.05 0.10 -6.27
CA SER A 172 14.98 -0.66 -5.03
C SER A 172 16.32 -1.26 -4.63
N ASP A 173 16.60 -1.32 -3.32
CA ASP A 173 17.80 -1.96 -2.78
C ASP A 173 17.75 -3.49 -2.94
N PHE A 174 16.55 -4.08 -2.85
CA PHE A 174 16.32 -5.52 -3.01
C PHE A 174 15.17 -5.81 -3.95
N VAL A 175 15.30 -6.90 -4.71
CA VAL A 175 14.23 -7.38 -5.61
C VAL A 175 13.90 -8.83 -5.29
N LEU A 176 12.62 -9.12 -5.05
CA LEU A 176 12.10 -10.48 -4.86
C LEU A 176 11.20 -10.85 -6.04
N TRP A 177 11.54 -11.95 -6.70
CA TRP A 177 10.82 -12.44 -7.87
C TRP A 177 9.72 -13.42 -7.47
N ASN A 178 8.47 -13.04 -7.65
CA ASN A 178 7.29 -13.87 -7.40
C ASN A 178 6.80 -14.56 -8.69
N GLU A 179 7.73 -15.23 -9.38
CA GLU A 179 7.48 -15.97 -10.63
C GLU A 179 7.38 -17.48 -10.44
N GLY A 180 8.03 -18.02 -9.43
CA GLY A 180 8.13 -19.45 -9.15
C GLY A 180 7.03 -19.97 -8.23
N SER A 181 7.36 -21.08 -7.55
CA SER A 181 6.53 -21.67 -6.50
C SER A 181 6.52 -20.80 -5.23
N PRO A 182 5.55 -20.99 -4.32
CA PRO A 182 5.58 -20.36 -3.00
C PRO A 182 6.91 -20.62 -2.25
N ALA A 183 7.44 -21.84 -2.29
CA ALA A 183 8.71 -22.18 -1.66
C ALA A 183 9.90 -21.41 -2.25
N PHE A 184 9.88 -21.11 -3.55
CA PHE A 184 10.90 -20.28 -4.17
C PHE A 184 10.85 -18.84 -3.66
N LEU A 185 9.65 -18.28 -3.46
CA LEU A 185 9.49 -16.94 -2.89
C LEU A 185 9.91 -16.93 -1.42
N GLU A 186 9.54 -17.95 -0.65
CA GLU A 186 9.92 -18.09 0.75
C GLU A 186 11.44 -18.14 0.94
N ALA A 187 12.14 -18.92 0.11
CA ALA A 187 13.61 -18.99 0.15
C ALA A 187 14.28 -17.62 -0.16
N GLN A 188 13.67 -16.79 -1.00
CA GLN A 188 14.16 -15.42 -1.21
C GLN A 188 13.89 -14.53 0.00
N VAL A 189 12.72 -14.69 0.64
CA VAL A 189 12.38 -13.94 1.86
C VAL A 189 13.30 -14.33 3.02
N ASP A 190 13.67 -15.62 3.15
CA ASP A 190 14.65 -16.07 4.14
C ASP A 190 15.98 -15.34 3.98
N ARG A 191 16.53 -15.36 2.76
CA ARG A 191 17.79 -14.66 2.46
C ARG A 191 17.71 -13.16 2.69
N LEU A 192 16.58 -12.53 2.35
CA LEU A 192 16.36 -11.11 2.62
C LEU A 192 16.33 -10.85 4.12
N ALA A 193 15.57 -11.64 4.89
CA ALA A 193 15.48 -11.49 6.33
C ALA A 193 16.86 -11.63 7.00
N ASP A 194 17.66 -12.61 6.58
CA ASP A 194 19.03 -12.81 7.08
C ASP A 194 19.93 -11.63 6.73
N ALA A 195 19.86 -11.12 5.49
CA ALA A 195 20.63 -9.96 5.05
C ALA A 195 20.26 -8.69 5.84
N LEU A 196 18.97 -8.46 6.08
CA LEU A 196 18.47 -7.31 6.84
C LEU A 196 18.81 -7.40 8.34
N VAL A 197 19.06 -8.59 8.87
CA VAL A 197 19.48 -8.78 10.28
C VAL A 197 20.98 -8.57 10.44
N ALA A 198 21.76 -8.82 9.39
CA ALA A 198 23.22 -8.71 9.42
C ALA A 198 23.72 -7.28 9.13
N ALA A 199 22.85 -6.40 8.61
CA ALA A 199 23.14 -4.99 8.29
C ALA A 199 22.92 -4.07 9.50
#